data_457659c1bb9f620a45c521db79c34b4a
#
_entry.id   457659c1bb9f620a45c521db79c34b4a
#
_cell.length_a   1.000
_cell.length_b   1.000
_cell.length_c   1.000
_cell.angle_alpha   90.00
_cell.angle_beta   90.00
_cell.angle_gamma   90.00
#
_symmetry.space_group_name_H-M   'P 1'
#
loop_
_entity.id
_entity.type
_entity.pdbx_description
1 polymer ?
#
loop_
_entity_poly.entity_id
_entity_poly.type
_entity_poly.pdbx_seq_one_letter_code
_entity_poly.pdbx_strand_id
1 'polypeptide(L)'
;ATDDPDEIKAGSKAVLEVVEKNYVRADEANKAQSMVQQKGRHKFIDKIHVKYVESERRHWAAMENFNSSRIAINEKFYKENDKLLEGGIWAEVTIAHNDVEDDNYAFYVEDLKPIQLSRFNQNQYFEGREEFTRDEWIDVVLRSVGLNPEILDNPPKEIADKFPSGLRLKLHFLSRLIPLVQSNFNFIELGPRGTGKSYFYSEFSPYSTLLSGGQASTATLLYNNARKKVGAVGFWDNIAFDEVGNMKIRDTDTIQIMKDYMANGRFSRGQEVTANASFSFVGNIDHSVKQLVNSYDHDLFITLPKAFDLAVQDRFFLFLPGWEIPKMDNKFFAKNYGLITDYMAEAFHYMFKHNNEYFDVVNRRLKLGSSIQGRDEIAIKKTVTGLLKIIHPSGEPTESEFNEIVSYAIEGRRRVKEQMNKRKPDDEFAAINLSFFKEDGTEQIVYCPESKSSKASQNPRKEELTLIP
;
A
#
# COMPACT_ATOMS: atom_id res chain seq x y z
N ALA A 1 -3.31 -26.49 13.77
CA ALA A 1 -2.61 -25.51 14.59
C ALA A 1 -2.66 -26.01 16.03
N THR A 2 -1.57 -25.88 16.74
CA THR A 2 -1.45 -26.30 18.15
C THR A 2 -1.20 -25.05 18.99
N ASP A 3 -1.76 -25.03 20.21
CA ASP A 3 -1.50 -23.99 21.20
C ASP A 3 -0.40 -24.40 22.18
N ASP A 4 0.20 -25.58 22.00
CA ASP A 4 1.29 -26.09 22.84
C ASP A 4 2.60 -25.33 22.52
N PRO A 5 3.18 -24.59 23.49
CA PRO A 5 4.39 -23.82 23.31
C PRO A 5 5.60 -24.66 22.88
N ASP A 6 5.67 -25.91 23.29
CA ASP A 6 6.79 -26.80 22.96
C ASP A 6 6.66 -27.32 21.51
N GLU A 7 5.45 -27.63 21.04
CA GLU A 7 5.19 -27.96 19.64
C GLU A 7 5.42 -26.75 18.72
N ILE A 8 5.00 -25.56 19.13
CA ILE A 8 5.25 -24.30 18.37
C ILE A 8 6.76 -24.07 18.25
N LYS A 9 7.50 -24.24 19.32
CA LYS A 9 8.95 -24.06 19.33
C LYS A 9 9.67 -25.11 18.48
N ALA A 10 9.25 -26.36 18.56
CA ALA A 10 9.78 -27.45 17.74
C ALA A 10 9.48 -27.22 16.24
N GLY A 11 8.25 -26.81 15.91
CA GLY A 11 7.84 -26.47 14.55
C GLY A 11 8.63 -25.27 13.98
N SER A 12 8.78 -24.21 14.76
CA SER A 12 9.57 -23.04 14.37
C SER A 12 11.04 -23.40 14.12
N LYS A 13 11.63 -24.24 14.94
CA LYS A 13 13.00 -24.72 14.76
C LYS A 13 13.14 -25.54 13.47
N ALA A 14 12.20 -26.44 13.21
CA ALA A 14 12.21 -27.25 11.99
C ALA A 14 12.11 -26.39 10.71
N VAL A 15 11.25 -25.35 10.73
CA VAL A 15 11.14 -24.40 9.62
C VAL A 15 12.44 -23.61 9.43
N LEU A 16 13.05 -23.11 10.50
CA LEU A 16 14.32 -22.39 10.43
C LEU A 16 15.45 -23.27 9.85
N GLU A 17 15.53 -24.52 10.25
CA GLU A 17 16.52 -25.48 9.70
C GLU A 17 16.34 -25.70 8.19
N VAL A 18 15.08 -25.79 7.71
CA VAL A 18 14.77 -25.92 6.27
C VAL A 18 15.17 -24.65 5.52
N VAL A 19 14.85 -23.47 6.07
CA VAL A 19 15.20 -22.18 5.46
C VAL A 19 16.71 -22.01 5.42
N GLU A 20 17.42 -22.19 6.52
CA GLU A 20 18.89 -22.05 6.59
C GLU A 20 19.62 -22.98 5.63
N LYS A 21 19.08 -24.18 5.40
CA LYS A 21 19.68 -25.18 4.51
C LYS A 21 19.46 -24.87 3.02
N ASN A 22 18.34 -24.28 2.67
CA ASN A 22 17.91 -24.17 1.28
C ASN A 22 17.84 -22.72 0.77
N TYR A 23 17.83 -21.72 1.67
CA TYR A 23 17.83 -20.31 1.27
C TYR A 23 19.21 -19.89 0.76
N VAL A 24 19.24 -19.30 -0.41
CA VAL A 24 20.46 -18.71 -1.01
C VAL A 24 20.48 -17.22 -0.71
N ARG A 25 21.59 -16.75 -0.18
CA ARG A 25 21.82 -15.29 -0.07
C ARG A 25 22.38 -14.75 -1.38
N ALA A 26 22.09 -13.51 -1.69
CA ALA A 26 22.53 -12.87 -2.93
C ALA A 26 24.06 -12.87 -3.14
N ASP A 27 24.83 -12.85 -2.05
CA ASP A 27 26.29 -12.92 -2.05
C ASP A 27 26.84 -14.36 -2.17
N GLU A 28 26.00 -15.39 -2.07
CA GLU A 28 26.38 -16.79 -2.14
C GLU A 28 26.07 -17.46 -3.51
N ALA A 29 25.66 -16.68 -4.51
CA ALA A 29 25.26 -17.19 -5.83
C ALA A 29 26.27 -18.16 -6.46
N ASN A 30 27.55 -17.82 -6.46
CA ASN A 30 28.61 -18.65 -7.02
C ASN A 30 28.76 -19.99 -6.28
N LYS A 31 28.60 -19.96 -4.96
CA LYS A 31 28.64 -21.18 -4.12
C LYS A 31 27.44 -22.07 -4.44
N ALA A 32 26.24 -21.49 -4.57
CA ALA A 32 25.03 -22.21 -4.93
C ALA A 32 25.13 -22.87 -6.30
N GLN A 33 25.65 -22.18 -7.32
CA GLN A 33 25.87 -22.71 -8.64
C GLN A 33 26.90 -23.87 -8.64
N SER A 34 28.01 -23.67 -7.91
CA SER A 34 29.02 -24.73 -7.75
C SER A 34 28.47 -25.99 -7.04
N MET A 35 27.56 -25.78 -6.06
CA MET A 35 26.90 -26.92 -5.39
C MET A 35 26.05 -27.76 -6.36
N VAL A 36 25.33 -27.09 -7.28
CA VAL A 36 24.54 -27.83 -8.30
C VAL A 36 25.45 -28.58 -9.24
N GLN A 37 26.54 -27.98 -9.72
CA GLN A 37 27.51 -28.65 -10.59
C GLN A 37 28.14 -29.87 -9.91
N GLN A 38 28.55 -29.76 -8.64
CA GLN A 38 29.21 -30.86 -7.92
C GLN A 38 28.26 -31.99 -7.54
N LYS A 39 26.99 -31.66 -7.18
CA LYS A 39 26.00 -32.65 -6.69
C LYS A 39 25.04 -33.13 -7.78
N GLY A 40 25.12 -32.56 -8.98
CA GLY A 40 24.20 -32.79 -10.08
C GLY A 40 22.87 -32.08 -9.93
N ARG A 41 22.39 -31.92 -8.68
CA ARG A 41 21.16 -31.18 -8.34
C ARG A 41 21.16 -30.67 -6.91
N HIS A 42 20.43 -29.59 -6.67
CA HIS A 42 20.18 -29.08 -5.33
C HIS A 42 18.86 -28.30 -5.24
N LYS A 43 18.28 -28.27 -4.05
CA LYS A 43 17.02 -27.60 -3.75
C LYS A 43 17.30 -26.25 -3.14
N PHE A 44 16.65 -25.19 -3.64
CA PHE A 44 16.80 -23.83 -3.18
C PHE A 44 15.43 -23.21 -2.86
N ILE A 45 15.43 -22.27 -1.91
CA ILE A 45 14.33 -21.33 -1.69
C ILE A 45 14.78 -20.00 -2.27
N ASP A 46 14.12 -19.57 -3.37
CA ASP A 46 14.45 -18.33 -4.06
C ASP A 46 13.21 -17.79 -4.81
N LYS A 47 13.28 -16.53 -5.19
CA LYS A 47 12.30 -15.96 -6.09
C LYS A 47 12.66 -16.28 -7.53
N ILE A 48 11.73 -16.93 -8.21
CA ILE A 48 11.88 -17.36 -9.61
C ILE A 48 10.83 -16.68 -10.49
N HIS A 49 11.23 -16.21 -11.66
CA HIS A 49 10.35 -15.67 -12.68
C HIS A 49 10.73 -16.22 -14.06
N VAL A 50 9.78 -16.17 -15.00
CA VAL A 50 9.94 -16.70 -16.35
C VAL A 50 9.73 -15.58 -17.37
N LYS A 51 10.61 -15.53 -18.38
CA LYS A 51 10.53 -14.56 -19.48
C LYS A 51 10.65 -15.26 -20.82
N TYR A 52 9.82 -14.84 -21.77
CA TYR A 52 9.99 -15.24 -23.16
C TYR A 52 11.11 -14.43 -23.84
N VAL A 53 12.05 -15.09 -24.44
CA VAL A 53 13.14 -14.48 -25.21
C VAL A 53 12.86 -14.70 -26.70
N GLU A 54 12.43 -13.65 -27.39
CA GLU A 54 11.96 -13.72 -28.76
C GLU A 54 13.04 -14.22 -29.74
N SER A 55 14.29 -13.78 -29.58
CA SER A 55 15.42 -14.21 -30.40
C SER A 55 15.71 -15.71 -30.35
N GLU A 56 15.32 -16.34 -29.24
CA GLU A 56 15.56 -17.80 -29.01
C GLU A 56 14.24 -18.59 -29.08
N ARG A 57 13.11 -17.89 -29.25
CA ARG A 57 11.76 -18.48 -29.30
C ARG A 57 11.47 -19.41 -28.11
N ARG A 58 12.00 -19.09 -26.93
CA ARG A 58 11.97 -19.95 -25.77
C ARG A 58 11.72 -19.13 -24.48
N HIS A 59 11.09 -19.78 -23.51
CA HIS A 59 10.98 -19.27 -22.15
C HIS A 59 12.20 -19.66 -21.32
N TRP A 60 12.72 -18.70 -20.55
CA TRP A 60 13.81 -18.90 -19.62
C TRP A 60 13.38 -18.52 -18.22
N ALA A 61 13.71 -19.35 -17.25
CA ALA A 61 13.60 -18.98 -15.84
C ALA A 61 14.82 -18.17 -15.41
N ALA A 62 14.57 -17.24 -14.50
CA ALA A 62 15.60 -16.49 -13.80
C ALA A 62 15.32 -16.53 -12.29
N MET A 63 16.37 -16.71 -11.50
CA MET A 63 16.31 -16.72 -10.04
C MET A 63 17.16 -15.57 -9.49
N GLU A 64 16.61 -14.86 -8.51
CA GLU A 64 17.21 -13.61 -8.02
C GLU A 64 18.50 -13.85 -7.25
N ASN A 65 18.47 -14.70 -6.25
CA ASN A 65 19.61 -14.95 -5.37
C ASN A 65 20.59 -15.99 -5.96
N PHE A 66 20.08 -16.95 -6.70
CA PHE A 66 20.91 -17.87 -7.50
C PHE A 66 21.65 -17.12 -8.63
N ASN A 67 21.18 -15.91 -8.96
CA ASN A 67 21.76 -14.98 -9.92
C ASN A 67 22.01 -15.60 -11.31
N SER A 68 21.06 -16.38 -11.80
CA SER A 68 21.06 -16.88 -13.16
C SER A 68 19.77 -16.51 -13.88
N SER A 69 19.91 -15.98 -15.09
CA SER A 69 18.80 -15.58 -15.96
C SER A 69 18.53 -16.54 -17.12
N ARG A 70 19.31 -17.64 -17.20
CA ARG A 70 19.23 -18.65 -18.25
C ARG A 70 19.13 -20.06 -17.66
N ILE A 71 18.02 -20.32 -17.00
CA ILE A 71 17.69 -21.62 -16.44
C ILE A 71 16.59 -22.21 -17.33
N ALA A 72 16.80 -23.38 -17.92
CA ALA A 72 15.79 -24.02 -18.74
C ALA A 72 14.58 -24.42 -17.88
N ILE A 73 13.38 -24.20 -18.39
CA ILE A 73 12.15 -24.50 -17.66
C ILE A 73 11.12 -25.18 -18.57
N ASN A 74 10.46 -26.21 -18.04
CA ASN A 74 9.38 -26.87 -18.74
C ASN A 74 8.10 -26.01 -18.68
N GLU A 75 7.34 -26.00 -19.78
CA GLU A 75 6.13 -25.22 -19.91
C GLU A 75 5.06 -25.54 -18.87
N LYS A 76 5.02 -26.76 -18.34
CA LYS A 76 4.09 -27.18 -17.30
C LYS A 76 4.13 -26.25 -16.09
N PHE A 77 5.32 -25.79 -15.67
CA PHE A 77 5.49 -24.98 -14.47
C PHE A 77 4.85 -23.59 -14.60
N TYR A 78 5.06 -22.91 -15.74
CA TYR A 78 4.48 -21.58 -15.93
C TYR A 78 3.04 -21.60 -16.47
N LYS A 79 2.57 -22.74 -17.00
CA LYS A 79 1.15 -22.96 -17.29
C LYS A 79 0.34 -23.27 -16.02
N GLU A 80 0.94 -23.91 -15.04
CA GLU A 80 0.33 -24.18 -13.74
C GLU A 80 0.41 -22.98 -12.79
N ASN A 81 1.36 -22.06 -13.03
CA ASN A 81 1.62 -20.90 -12.16
C ASN A 81 1.84 -19.64 -13.01
N ASP A 82 0.77 -18.99 -13.41
CA ASP A 82 0.78 -17.80 -14.29
C ASP A 82 1.64 -16.65 -13.74
N LYS A 83 1.74 -16.53 -12.42
CA LYS A 83 2.57 -15.55 -11.73
C LYS A 83 4.06 -15.64 -12.07
N LEU A 84 4.53 -16.78 -12.52
CA LEU A 84 5.89 -16.93 -13.02
C LEU A 84 6.16 -16.01 -14.22
N LEU A 85 5.13 -15.74 -15.04
CA LEU A 85 5.20 -14.86 -16.21
C LEU A 85 4.96 -13.38 -15.88
N GLU A 86 4.33 -13.09 -14.75
CA GLU A 86 3.92 -11.72 -14.39
C GLU A 86 4.94 -10.98 -13.50
N GLY A 87 5.68 -11.64 -12.66
CA GLY A 87 6.63 -10.98 -11.73
C GLY A 87 7.41 -11.97 -10.88
N GLY A 88 7.09 -13.26 -11.04
CA GLY A 88 7.72 -14.36 -10.32
C GLY A 88 7.08 -14.63 -8.97
N ILE A 89 7.50 -15.76 -8.41
CA ILE A 89 7.01 -16.27 -7.12
C ILE A 89 8.18 -16.73 -6.24
N TRP A 90 8.01 -16.68 -4.94
CA TRP A 90 8.86 -17.40 -4.02
C TRP A 90 8.51 -18.90 -4.08
N ALA A 91 9.52 -19.73 -4.34
CA ALA A 91 9.32 -21.16 -4.48
C ALA A 91 10.51 -21.95 -3.92
N GLU A 92 10.22 -23.17 -3.51
CA GLU A 92 11.22 -24.22 -3.37
C GLU A 92 11.48 -24.77 -4.77
N VAL A 93 12.69 -24.50 -5.29
CA VAL A 93 13.08 -24.85 -6.66
C VAL A 93 14.20 -25.87 -6.62
N THR A 94 14.01 -27.01 -7.26
CA THR A 94 15.10 -27.98 -7.49
C THR A 94 15.74 -27.63 -8.82
N ILE A 95 17.00 -27.21 -8.77
CA ILE A 95 17.83 -26.93 -9.93
C ILE A 95 18.75 -28.09 -10.15
N ALA A 96 18.84 -28.57 -11.41
CA ALA A 96 19.77 -29.60 -11.83
C ALA A 96 20.75 -29.05 -12.87
N HIS A 97 21.93 -29.66 -12.89
CA HIS A 97 22.98 -29.37 -13.86
C HIS A 97 22.71 -30.12 -15.16
N ASN A 98 22.96 -29.47 -16.28
CA ASN A 98 22.89 -30.07 -17.60
C ASN A 98 24.30 -30.47 -18.07
N ASP A 99 24.56 -31.74 -18.15
CA ASP A 99 25.87 -32.30 -18.56
C ASP A 99 26.03 -32.44 -20.10
N VAL A 100 25.03 -31.98 -20.89
CA VAL A 100 25.07 -32.07 -22.35
C VAL A 100 25.83 -30.87 -22.91
N GLU A 101 27.00 -31.09 -23.49
CA GLU A 101 27.91 -30.04 -23.98
C GLU A 101 27.33 -29.18 -25.12
N ASP A 102 26.38 -29.70 -25.91
CA ASP A 102 25.77 -28.99 -27.03
C ASP A 102 24.58 -28.09 -26.65
N ASP A 103 24.14 -28.11 -25.40
CA ASP A 103 23.01 -27.29 -24.93
C ASP A 103 23.46 -25.90 -24.50
N ASN A 104 22.67 -24.89 -24.86
CA ASN A 104 22.94 -23.46 -24.52
C ASN A 104 22.64 -23.08 -23.07
N TYR A 105 22.51 -24.03 -22.14
CA TYR A 105 22.23 -23.80 -20.74
C TYR A 105 22.91 -24.81 -19.81
N ALA A 106 23.40 -24.30 -18.70
CA ALA A 106 24.06 -25.13 -17.68
C ALA A 106 23.07 -25.64 -16.60
N PHE A 107 21.92 -25.03 -16.46
CA PHE A 107 20.95 -25.33 -15.39
C PHE A 107 19.54 -25.47 -15.94
N TYR A 108 18.76 -26.37 -15.33
CA TYR A 108 17.32 -26.47 -15.59
C TYR A 108 16.51 -26.67 -14.31
N VAL A 109 15.24 -26.27 -14.35
CA VAL A 109 14.27 -26.49 -13.27
C VAL A 109 13.77 -27.93 -13.36
N GLU A 110 14.18 -28.78 -12.42
CA GLU A 110 13.70 -30.13 -12.29
C GLU A 110 12.34 -30.21 -11.58
N ASP A 111 12.19 -29.46 -10.49
CA ASP A 111 10.94 -29.36 -9.72
C ASP A 111 10.73 -27.94 -9.17
N LEU A 112 9.47 -27.55 -9.01
CA LEU A 112 9.11 -26.24 -8.51
C LEU A 112 7.85 -26.37 -7.65
N LYS A 113 7.96 -25.93 -6.38
CA LYS A 113 6.86 -25.89 -5.44
C LYS A 113 6.71 -24.46 -4.92
N PRO A 114 5.64 -23.75 -5.31
CA PRO A 114 5.36 -22.43 -4.77
C PRO A 114 5.27 -22.48 -3.25
N ILE A 115 6.00 -21.58 -2.58
CA ILE A 115 5.85 -21.32 -1.15
C ILE A 115 4.76 -20.25 -0.97
N GLN A 116 4.76 -19.26 -1.87
CA GLN A 116 3.72 -18.24 -1.97
C GLN A 116 2.46 -18.86 -2.59
N LEU A 117 1.28 -18.42 -2.13
CA LEU A 117 0.01 -18.87 -2.71
C LEU A 117 -0.06 -18.53 -4.21
N SER A 118 -0.15 -19.57 -5.03
CA SER A 118 -0.22 -19.45 -6.49
C SER A 118 -1.64 -19.33 -7.03
N ARG A 119 -2.64 -19.67 -6.22
CA ARG A 119 -4.06 -19.61 -6.59
C ARG A 119 -4.86 -19.00 -5.45
N PHE A 120 -5.63 -17.95 -5.76
CA PHE A 120 -6.58 -17.32 -4.87
C PHE A 120 -8.00 -17.65 -5.33
N ASN A 121 -8.85 -18.10 -4.41
CA ASN A 121 -10.27 -18.31 -4.65
C ASN A 121 -11.07 -17.16 -4.04
N GLN A 122 -11.52 -16.24 -4.89
CA GLN A 122 -12.30 -15.07 -4.47
C GLN A 122 -13.59 -15.44 -3.77
N ASN A 123 -14.30 -16.48 -4.25
CA ASN A 123 -15.58 -16.87 -3.66
C ASN A 123 -15.39 -17.34 -2.22
N GLN A 124 -14.37 -18.14 -1.97
CA GLN A 124 -14.04 -18.58 -0.61
C GLN A 124 -13.72 -17.39 0.33
N TYR A 125 -13.04 -16.37 -0.18
CA TYR A 125 -12.74 -15.18 0.62
C TYR A 125 -14.01 -14.37 0.92
N PHE A 126 -14.90 -14.22 -0.06
CA PHE A 126 -16.15 -13.48 0.10
C PHE A 126 -17.14 -14.23 0.99
N GLU A 127 -17.33 -15.54 0.77
CA GLU A 127 -18.14 -16.39 1.63
C GLU A 127 -17.62 -16.38 3.07
N GLY A 128 -16.30 -16.51 3.25
CA GLY A 128 -15.69 -16.44 4.57
C GLY A 128 -15.90 -15.09 5.27
N ARG A 129 -16.00 -13.98 4.52
CA ARG A 129 -16.35 -12.67 5.09
C ARG A 129 -17.77 -12.66 5.69
N GLU A 130 -18.72 -13.35 5.10
CA GLU A 130 -20.12 -13.36 5.54
C GLU A 130 -20.33 -14.05 6.90
N GLU A 131 -19.37 -14.89 7.32
CA GLU A 131 -19.37 -15.53 8.65
C GLU A 131 -19.07 -14.57 9.80
N PHE A 132 -18.66 -13.33 9.51
CA PHE A 132 -18.28 -12.33 10.49
C PHE A 132 -19.17 -11.11 10.45
N THR A 133 -19.47 -10.53 11.61
CA THR A 133 -19.95 -9.15 11.69
C THR A 133 -18.88 -8.19 11.14
N ARG A 134 -19.25 -6.94 10.86
CA ARG A 134 -18.28 -5.92 10.41
C ARG A 134 -17.10 -5.78 11.37
N ASP A 135 -17.38 -5.67 12.66
CA ASP A 135 -16.34 -5.38 13.66
C ASP A 135 -15.43 -6.59 13.88
N GLU A 136 -15.97 -7.81 13.89
CA GLU A 136 -15.17 -9.03 13.91
C GLU A 136 -14.28 -9.16 12.68
N TRP A 137 -14.81 -8.81 11.49
CA TRP A 137 -14.01 -8.83 10.26
C TRP A 137 -12.88 -7.81 10.27
N ILE A 138 -13.13 -6.59 10.75
CA ILE A 138 -12.10 -5.58 10.95
C ILE A 138 -11.00 -6.15 11.87
N ASP A 139 -11.37 -6.85 12.94
CA ASP A 139 -10.43 -7.46 13.85
C ASP A 139 -9.62 -8.59 13.19
N VAL A 140 -10.26 -9.42 12.36
CA VAL A 140 -9.55 -10.44 11.56
C VAL A 140 -8.54 -9.79 10.62
N VAL A 141 -8.92 -8.73 9.90
CA VAL A 141 -8.02 -7.98 9.02
C VAL A 141 -6.83 -7.40 9.78
N LEU A 142 -7.08 -6.77 10.94
CA LEU A 142 -6.03 -6.16 11.76
C LEU A 142 -5.08 -7.22 12.33
N ARG A 143 -5.59 -8.37 12.81
CA ARG A 143 -4.75 -9.49 13.27
C ARG A 143 -3.90 -10.06 12.13
N SER A 144 -4.44 -10.13 10.93
CA SER A 144 -3.74 -10.62 9.75
C SER A 144 -2.56 -9.74 9.33
N VAL A 145 -2.62 -8.43 9.63
CA VAL A 145 -1.50 -7.51 9.45
C VAL A 145 -0.63 -7.37 10.72
N GLY A 146 -0.81 -8.26 11.69
CA GLY A 146 0.01 -8.33 12.90
C GLY A 146 -0.39 -7.40 14.03
N LEU A 147 -1.59 -6.77 13.98
CA LEU A 147 -2.06 -5.86 15.02
C LEU A 147 -3.03 -6.55 16.00
N ASN A 148 -2.98 -6.12 17.25
CA ASN A 148 -3.92 -6.54 18.28
C ASN A 148 -5.13 -5.58 18.37
N PRO A 149 -6.34 -5.98 17.89
CA PRO A 149 -7.50 -5.10 17.90
C PRO A 149 -7.97 -4.74 19.31
N GLU A 150 -7.79 -5.62 20.29
CA GLU A 150 -8.24 -5.39 21.67
C GLU A 150 -7.57 -4.16 22.31
N ILE A 151 -6.28 -3.94 21.98
CA ILE A 151 -5.54 -2.74 22.41
C ILE A 151 -6.01 -1.50 21.68
N LEU A 152 -6.48 -1.63 20.44
CA LEU A 152 -7.01 -0.50 19.68
C LEU A 152 -8.36 -0.05 20.22
N ASP A 153 -9.19 -0.99 20.67
CA ASP A 153 -10.48 -0.69 21.31
C ASP A 153 -10.34 -0.15 22.73
N ASN A 154 -9.48 -0.77 23.52
CA ASN A 154 -9.31 -0.49 24.94
C ASN A 154 -7.82 -0.23 25.27
N PRO A 155 -7.24 0.87 24.79
CA PRO A 155 -5.85 1.17 25.08
C PRO A 155 -5.65 1.49 26.56
N PRO A 156 -4.44 1.26 27.10
CA PRO A 156 -4.08 1.72 28.44
C PRO A 156 -4.32 3.21 28.62
N LYS A 157 -4.63 3.64 29.84
CA LYS A 157 -5.02 5.02 30.13
C LYS A 157 -4.03 6.07 29.60
N GLU A 158 -2.74 5.79 29.70
CA GLU A 158 -1.68 6.71 29.22
C GLU A 158 -1.73 6.93 27.70
N ILE A 159 -2.32 5.98 26.96
CA ILE A 159 -2.55 6.04 25.51
C ILE A 159 -3.91 6.64 25.24
N ALA A 160 -4.97 6.20 25.92
CA ALA A 160 -6.33 6.66 25.76
C ALA A 160 -6.50 8.17 25.99
N ASP A 161 -5.72 8.74 26.92
CA ASP A 161 -5.73 10.18 27.21
C ASP A 161 -5.12 11.04 26.07
N LYS A 162 -4.38 10.42 25.14
CA LYS A 162 -3.62 11.15 24.10
C LYS A 162 -4.01 10.80 22.67
N PHE A 163 -4.55 9.62 22.46
CA PHE A 163 -4.82 9.06 21.14
C PHE A 163 -6.26 8.58 21.04
N PRO A 164 -6.86 8.61 19.84
CA PRO A 164 -8.16 8.00 19.63
C PRO A 164 -8.10 6.48 19.88
N SER A 165 -9.25 5.87 20.11
CA SER A 165 -9.44 4.44 20.28
C SER A 165 -10.62 3.93 19.45
N GLY A 166 -10.85 2.63 19.49
CA GLY A 166 -11.95 1.97 18.79
C GLY A 166 -11.88 2.13 17.29
N LEU A 167 -13.04 2.26 16.66
CA LEU A 167 -13.18 2.30 15.20
C LEU A 167 -12.31 3.37 14.53
N ARG A 168 -12.16 4.57 15.15
CA ARG A 168 -11.32 5.63 14.56
C ARG A 168 -9.87 5.18 14.41
N LEU A 169 -9.28 4.62 15.44
CA LEU A 169 -7.89 4.14 15.38
C LEU A 169 -7.76 2.95 14.44
N LYS A 170 -8.73 2.03 14.42
CA LYS A 170 -8.80 0.92 13.48
C LYS A 170 -8.84 1.42 12.03
N LEU A 171 -9.66 2.44 11.71
CA LEU A 171 -9.72 3.04 10.38
C LEU A 171 -8.38 3.67 9.96
N HIS A 172 -7.59 4.24 10.88
CA HIS A 172 -6.25 4.71 10.56
C HIS A 172 -5.34 3.58 10.07
N PHE A 173 -5.36 2.43 10.74
CA PHE A 173 -4.57 1.28 10.29
C PHE A 173 -5.10 0.67 9.00
N LEU A 174 -6.43 0.53 8.84
CA LEU A 174 -7.04 0.05 7.60
C LEU A 174 -6.74 0.97 6.41
N SER A 175 -6.66 2.28 6.64
CA SER A 175 -6.33 3.24 5.59
C SER A 175 -4.95 3.07 5.00
N ARG A 176 -3.98 2.54 5.76
CA ARG A 176 -2.66 2.16 5.25
C ARG A 176 -2.72 1.03 4.22
N LEU A 177 -3.80 0.25 4.23
CA LEU A 177 -4.01 -0.87 3.32
C LEU A 177 -4.71 -0.45 2.02
N ILE A 178 -5.34 0.74 1.96
CA ILE A 178 -6.06 1.21 0.77
C ILE A 178 -5.18 1.18 -0.50
N PRO A 179 -3.92 1.62 -0.49
CA PRO A 179 -3.06 1.57 -1.66
C PRO A 179 -2.81 0.15 -2.22
N LEU A 180 -3.07 -0.88 -1.42
CA LEU A 180 -2.89 -2.30 -1.79
C LEU A 180 -4.15 -2.92 -2.41
N VAL A 181 -5.31 -2.25 -2.29
CA VAL A 181 -6.59 -2.72 -2.83
C VAL A 181 -7.19 -1.79 -3.87
N GLN A 182 -6.68 -0.55 -3.93
CA GLN A 182 -7.22 0.50 -4.82
C GLN A 182 -6.13 1.02 -5.76
N SER A 183 -6.34 0.87 -7.05
CA SER A 183 -5.39 1.31 -8.08
C SER A 183 -5.28 2.84 -8.18
N ASN A 184 -4.08 3.32 -8.53
CA ASN A 184 -3.77 4.74 -8.68
C ASN A 184 -4.27 5.57 -7.48
N PHE A 185 -4.00 5.11 -6.28
CA PHE A 185 -4.36 5.78 -5.04
C PHE A 185 -3.17 6.54 -4.49
N ASN A 186 -3.31 7.85 -4.32
CA ASN A 186 -2.25 8.70 -3.81
C ASN A 186 -2.51 9.01 -2.33
N PHE A 187 -1.68 8.47 -1.49
CA PHE A 187 -1.83 8.50 -0.04
C PHE A 187 -0.67 9.26 0.60
N ILE A 188 -0.96 10.05 1.63
CA ILE A 188 0.07 10.67 2.44
C ILE A 188 -0.17 10.43 3.92
N GLU A 189 0.85 9.99 4.62
CA GLU A 189 0.88 9.87 6.08
C GLU A 189 2.07 10.63 6.65
N LEU A 190 1.79 11.62 7.48
CA LEU A 190 2.81 12.35 8.22
C LEU A 190 2.54 12.20 9.72
N GLY A 191 3.59 11.94 10.50
CA GLY A 191 3.42 11.72 11.93
C GLY A 191 4.73 11.37 12.64
N PRO A 192 4.70 11.10 13.95
CA PRO A 192 5.89 10.80 14.73
C PRO A 192 6.56 9.49 14.30
N ARG A 193 7.81 9.32 14.68
CA ARG A 193 8.57 8.08 14.43
C ARG A 193 8.05 6.93 15.31
N GLY A 194 8.21 5.69 14.83
CA GLY A 194 7.89 4.48 15.59
C GLY A 194 6.41 4.09 15.60
N THR A 195 5.60 4.60 14.65
CA THR A 195 4.19 4.23 14.48
C THR A 195 3.97 3.09 13.48
N GLY A 196 5.02 2.40 13.04
CA GLY A 196 4.95 1.25 12.14
C GLY A 196 4.68 1.59 10.66
N LYS A 197 4.84 2.86 10.22
CA LYS A 197 4.54 3.29 8.85
C LYS A 197 5.20 2.42 7.78
N SER A 198 6.52 2.28 7.84
CA SER A 198 7.32 1.59 6.82
C SER A 198 7.03 0.09 6.78
N TYR A 199 6.73 -0.53 7.93
CA TYR A 199 6.43 -1.96 8.05
C TYR A 199 5.28 -2.41 7.14
N PHE A 200 4.18 -1.66 7.07
CA PHE A 200 3.02 -2.00 6.25
C PHE A 200 3.35 -2.10 4.76
N TYR A 201 4.35 -1.37 4.29
CA TYR A 201 4.69 -1.30 2.87
C TYR A 201 5.87 -2.17 2.48
N SER A 202 6.72 -2.57 3.44
CA SER A 202 7.87 -3.46 3.17
C SER A 202 7.58 -4.92 3.45
N GLU A 203 6.76 -5.24 4.47
CA GLU A 203 6.67 -6.60 5.00
C GLU A 203 5.31 -7.28 4.78
N PHE A 204 4.24 -6.49 4.58
CA PHE A 204 2.89 -7.08 4.52
C PHE A 204 2.58 -7.73 3.18
N SER A 205 2.92 -7.12 2.06
CA SER A 205 2.49 -7.58 0.75
C SER A 205 3.64 -7.73 -0.24
N PRO A 206 3.75 -8.88 -0.93
CA PRO A 206 4.72 -9.06 -2.00
C PRO A 206 4.45 -8.18 -3.22
N TYR A 207 3.32 -7.48 -3.26
CA TYR A 207 2.92 -6.55 -4.32
C TYR A 207 3.22 -5.08 -3.98
N SER A 208 3.86 -4.82 -2.85
CA SER A 208 4.28 -3.48 -2.42
C SER A 208 5.79 -3.37 -2.37
N THR A 209 6.31 -2.19 -2.66
CA THR A 209 7.74 -1.89 -2.51
C THR A 209 7.94 -0.59 -1.76
N LEU A 210 9.01 -0.54 -0.94
CA LEU A 210 9.39 0.63 -0.17
C LEU A 210 10.67 1.25 -0.76
N LEU A 211 10.58 2.52 -1.14
CA LEU A 211 11.71 3.31 -1.58
C LEU A 211 12.12 4.25 -0.44
N SER A 212 13.20 3.92 0.28
CA SER A 212 13.67 4.74 1.41
C SER A 212 14.71 5.76 0.98
N GLY A 213 14.57 7.02 1.47
CA GLY A 213 15.57 8.10 1.46
C GLY A 213 16.25 8.44 0.12
N GLY A 214 15.76 7.84 -0.94
CA GLY A 214 16.50 7.67 -2.15
C GLY A 214 16.16 8.62 -3.26
N GLN A 215 17.01 8.53 -4.23
CA GLN A 215 16.87 9.14 -5.52
C GLN A 215 15.93 8.28 -6.38
N ALA A 216 14.64 8.58 -6.37
CA ALA A 216 13.74 8.01 -7.36
C ALA A 216 14.08 8.63 -8.72
N SER A 217 14.81 7.92 -9.57
CA SER A 217 15.01 8.35 -10.95
C SER A 217 13.74 8.07 -11.76
N THR A 218 13.47 8.93 -12.73
CA THR A 218 12.36 8.74 -13.69
C THR A 218 12.45 7.38 -14.39
N ALA A 219 13.66 6.94 -14.69
CA ALA A 219 13.90 5.66 -15.37
C ALA A 219 13.54 4.45 -14.50
N THR A 220 13.83 4.53 -13.22
CA THR A 220 13.53 3.45 -12.27
C THR A 220 12.05 3.43 -11.89
N LEU A 221 11.48 4.61 -11.66
CA LEU A 221 10.10 4.73 -11.17
C LEU A 221 9.06 4.59 -12.29
N LEU A 222 9.24 5.33 -13.38
CA LEU A 222 8.21 5.53 -14.40
C LEU A 222 8.53 4.82 -15.72
N TYR A 223 9.54 5.25 -16.44
CA TYR A 223 9.90 4.69 -17.75
C TYR A 223 11.37 4.87 -18.08
N ASN A 224 12.03 3.77 -18.46
CA ASN A 224 13.42 3.75 -18.88
C ASN A 224 13.51 3.83 -20.41
N ASN A 225 13.84 5.02 -20.94
CA ASN A 225 13.95 5.25 -22.40
C ASN A 225 15.04 4.41 -23.06
N ALA A 226 16.16 4.16 -22.38
CA ALA A 226 17.28 3.39 -22.95
C ALA A 226 16.92 1.92 -23.12
N ARG A 227 16.14 1.37 -22.19
CA ARG A 227 15.70 -0.04 -22.21
C ARG A 227 14.30 -0.22 -22.79
N LYS A 228 13.59 0.86 -23.12
CA LYS A 228 12.19 0.86 -23.58
C LYS A 228 11.27 0.04 -22.66
N LYS A 229 11.43 0.21 -21.34
CA LYS A 229 10.66 -0.55 -20.32
C LYS A 229 10.00 0.38 -19.33
N VAL A 230 8.75 0.03 -18.96
CA VAL A 230 8.05 0.64 -17.84
C VAL A 230 8.84 0.36 -16.55
N GLY A 231 8.94 1.36 -15.69
CA GLY A 231 9.60 1.28 -14.40
C GLY A 231 8.73 0.58 -13.34
N ALA A 232 9.01 0.88 -12.08
CA ALA A 232 8.34 0.26 -10.93
C ALA A 232 6.80 0.35 -10.97
N VAL A 233 6.25 1.44 -11.54
CA VAL A 233 4.79 1.63 -11.68
C VAL A 233 4.09 0.56 -12.51
N GLY A 234 4.82 -0.19 -13.34
CA GLY A 234 4.27 -1.27 -14.14
C GLY A 234 4.28 -2.64 -13.46
N PHE A 235 4.91 -2.76 -12.26
CA PHE A 235 5.12 -4.06 -11.61
C PHE A 235 4.47 -4.16 -10.24
N TRP A 236 4.36 -3.04 -9.52
CA TRP A 236 3.89 -3.01 -8.14
C TRP A 236 2.47 -2.49 -8.05
N ASP A 237 1.69 -3.01 -7.11
CA ASP A 237 0.38 -2.45 -6.78
C ASP A 237 0.56 -1.16 -5.98
N ASN A 238 1.59 -1.11 -5.13
CA ASN A 238 1.94 0.07 -4.36
C ASN A 238 3.44 0.35 -4.35
N ILE A 239 3.78 1.63 -4.49
CA ILE A 239 5.13 2.15 -4.30
C ILE A 239 5.09 3.15 -3.16
N ALA A 240 5.70 2.78 -2.04
CA ALA A 240 5.80 3.63 -0.87
C ALA A 240 7.12 4.40 -0.87
N PHE A 241 7.03 5.71 -0.67
CA PHE A 241 8.17 6.60 -0.50
C PHE A 241 8.35 6.88 0.99
N ASP A 242 9.36 6.26 1.59
CA ASP A 242 9.69 6.49 2.99
C ASP A 242 10.55 7.74 3.14
N GLU A 243 10.43 8.38 4.31
CA GLU A 243 11.10 9.64 4.59
C GLU A 243 10.89 10.70 3.48
N VAL A 244 9.65 10.88 3.05
CA VAL A 244 9.30 11.77 1.93
C VAL A 244 9.95 13.16 2.03
N GLY A 245 10.18 13.67 3.23
CA GLY A 245 10.88 14.94 3.46
C GLY A 245 12.33 14.96 2.93
N ASN A 246 12.98 13.82 2.90
CA ASN A 246 14.36 13.65 2.41
C ASN A 246 14.42 13.27 0.92
N MET A 247 13.28 13.14 0.26
CA MET A 247 13.20 12.73 -1.14
C MET A 247 13.84 13.77 -2.06
N LYS A 248 14.90 13.37 -2.74
CA LYS A 248 15.64 14.22 -3.68
C LYS A 248 15.19 13.95 -5.10
N ILE A 249 14.28 14.77 -5.61
CA ILE A 249 13.91 14.75 -7.02
C ILE A 249 14.78 15.79 -7.71
N ARG A 250 15.76 15.33 -8.51
CA ARG A 250 16.76 16.19 -9.15
C ARG A 250 16.26 16.87 -10.41
N ASP A 251 15.25 16.26 -11.05
CA ASP A 251 14.79 16.64 -12.37
C ASP A 251 13.35 17.15 -12.29
N THR A 252 13.13 18.35 -12.79
CA THR A 252 11.80 18.98 -12.90
C THR A 252 10.85 18.16 -13.77
N ASP A 253 11.38 17.49 -14.79
CA ASP A 253 10.59 16.62 -15.67
C ASP A 253 10.03 15.44 -14.92
N THR A 254 10.78 14.88 -13.95
CA THR A 254 10.30 13.78 -13.09
C THR A 254 9.08 14.21 -12.29
N ILE A 255 9.08 15.41 -11.72
CA ILE A 255 7.92 15.93 -10.97
C ILE A 255 6.72 16.13 -11.90
N GLN A 256 6.94 16.65 -13.09
CA GLN A 256 5.84 16.87 -14.05
C GLN A 256 5.21 15.55 -14.48
N ILE A 257 6.03 14.56 -14.85
CA ILE A 257 5.54 13.23 -15.22
C ILE A 257 4.84 12.54 -14.04
N MET A 258 5.35 12.72 -12.82
CA MET A 258 4.73 12.20 -11.60
C MET A 258 3.36 12.85 -11.33
N LYS A 259 3.22 14.18 -11.57
CA LYS A 259 1.94 14.88 -11.51
C LYS A 259 0.91 14.30 -12.49
N ASP A 260 1.33 14.03 -13.72
CA ASP A 260 0.46 13.47 -14.75
C ASP A 260 0.02 12.05 -14.36
N TYR A 261 0.95 11.23 -13.91
CA TYR A 261 0.67 9.89 -13.41
C TYR A 261 -0.28 9.89 -12.21
N MET A 262 -0.03 10.73 -11.20
CA MET A 262 -0.87 10.84 -10.01
C MET A 262 -2.30 11.32 -10.34
N ALA A 263 -2.49 12.01 -11.44
CA ALA A 263 -3.81 12.52 -11.84
C ALA A 263 -4.72 11.40 -12.38
N ASN A 264 -4.20 10.52 -13.22
CA ASN A 264 -5.04 9.56 -13.96
C ASN A 264 -4.35 8.22 -14.31
N GLY A 265 -3.18 7.93 -13.74
CA GLY A 265 -2.43 6.70 -14.03
C GLY A 265 -1.74 6.68 -15.40
N ARG A 266 -1.66 7.83 -16.08
CA ARG A 266 -1.07 7.95 -17.41
C ARG A 266 0.03 8.99 -17.43
N PHE A 267 1.04 8.76 -18.26
CA PHE A 267 2.09 9.73 -18.54
C PHE A 267 2.72 9.48 -19.90
N SER A 268 3.37 10.51 -20.45
CA SER A 268 4.10 10.39 -21.71
C SER A 268 5.60 10.59 -21.49
N ARG A 269 6.40 9.65 -21.99
CA ARG A 269 7.86 9.75 -22.05
C ARG A 269 8.40 9.04 -23.30
N GLY A 270 8.30 9.70 -24.45
CA GLY A 270 8.59 9.10 -25.74
C GLY A 270 7.46 8.21 -26.27
N GLN A 271 6.69 7.61 -25.40
CA GLN A 271 5.42 6.93 -25.69
C GLN A 271 4.44 7.15 -24.53
N GLU A 272 3.16 6.96 -24.79
CA GLU A 272 2.13 6.98 -23.76
C GLU A 272 2.18 5.67 -22.95
N VAL A 273 2.20 5.80 -21.63
CA VAL A 273 2.23 4.67 -20.69
C VAL A 273 1.06 4.80 -19.73
N THR A 274 0.32 3.71 -19.56
CA THR A 274 -0.70 3.57 -18.53
C THR A 274 -0.22 2.54 -17.51
N ALA A 275 -0.34 2.87 -16.23
CA ALA A 275 -0.02 1.95 -15.13
C ALA A 275 -0.96 2.18 -13.95
N ASN A 276 -1.01 1.23 -13.03
CA ASN A 276 -2.02 1.18 -11.98
C ASN A 276 -1.46 1.36 -10.56
N ALA A 277 -0.13 1.36 -10.39
CA ALA A 277 0.49 1.43 -9.07
C ALA A 277 0.00 2.64 -8.26
N SER A 278 -0.30 2.42 -7.01
CA SER A 278 -0.61 3.46 -6.03
C SER A 278 0.66 4.07 -5.46
N PHE A 279 0.61 5.32 -5.05
CA PHE A 279 1.71 6.01 -4.41
C PHE A 279 1.40 6.29 -2.94
N SER A 280 2.23 5.77 -2.04
CA SER A 280 2.17 6.02 -0.61
C SER A 280 3.34 6.89 -0.16
N PHE A 281 3.07 8.09 0.31
CA PHE A 281 4.10 8.99 0.81
C PHE A 281 4.07 8.98 2.34
N VAL A 282 5.14 8.53 2.96
CA VAL A 282 5.23 8.48 4.41
C VAL A 282 6.40 9.34 4.90
N GLY A 283 6.16 10.07 5.97
CA GLY A 283 7.16 10.99 6.51
C GLY A 283 6.98 11.29 7.99
N ASN A 284 7.98 11.97 8.54
CA ASN A 284 7.95 12.38 9.93
C ASN A 284 7.59 13.87 10.05
N ILE A 285 6.82 14.20 11.09
CA ILE A 285 6.60 15.56 11.55
C ILE A 285 7.35 15.71 12.87
N ASP A 286 8.35 16.56 12.89
CA ASP A 286 9.16 16.86 14.08
C ASP A 286 8.64 18.08 14.86
N HIS A 287 7.55 18.69 14.40
CA HIS A 287 6.91 19.85 15.02
C HIS A 287 5.58 19.48 15.70
N SER A 288 5.20 20.25 16.69
CA SER A 288 3.87 20.10 17.31
C SER A 288 2.76 20.38 16.29
N VAL A 289 1.88 19.39 16.07
CA VAL A 289 0.73 19.53 15.16
C VAL A 289 -0.14 20.72 15.56
N LYS A 290 -0.39 20.91 16.87
CA LYS A 290 -1.15 22.06 17.38
C LYS A 290 -0.50 23.40 17.03
N GLN A 291 0.83 23.49 17.09
CA GLN A 291 1.54 24.71 16.67
C GLN A 291 1.44 24.94 15.17
N LEU A 292 1.60 23.87 14.34
CA LEU A 292 1.46 23.97 12.89
C LEU A 292 0.06 24.37 12.46
N VAL A 293 -0.98 23.80 13.08
CA VAL A 293 -2.39 24.13 12.76
C VAL A 293 -2.71 25.58 13.09
N ASN A 294 -2.17 26.13 14.17
CA ASN A 294 -2.39 27.52 14.60
C ASN A 294 -1.36 28.52 14.05
N SER A 295 -0.37 28.08 13.26
CA SER A 295 0.62 28.96 12.65
C SER A 295 0.06 29.62 11.39
N TYR A 296 0.43 30.88 11.13
CA TYR A 296 0.17 31.56 9.85
C TYR A 296 1.20 31.20 8.78
N ASP A 297 2.45 30.93 9.18
CA ASP A 297 3.58 30.75 8.27
C ASP A 297 3.87 29.28 7.92
N HIS A 298 3.31 28.36 8.70
CA HIS A 298 3.60 26.93 8.59
C HIS A 298 2.32 26.09 8.53
N ASP A 299 2.38 24.99 7.80
CA ASP A 299 1.32 24.01 7.64
C ASP A 299 1.82 22.58 7.90
N LEU A 300 0.94 21.60 7.84
CA LEU A 300 1.26 20.21 8.09
C LEU A 300 2.14 19.61 6.97
N PHE A 301 2.26 20.25 5.81
CA PHE A 301 3.11 19.84 4.70
C PHE A 301 4.52 20.45 4.74
N ILE A 302 4.88 21.13 5.84
CA ILE A 302 6.19 21.78 6.00
C ILE A 302 7.38 20.82 5.77
N THR A 303 7.20 19.54 6.05
CA THR A 303 8.24 18.52 5.90
C THR A 303 8.39 18.00 4.46
N LEU A 304 7.46 18.34 3.56
CA LEU A 304 7.53 17.87 2.18
C LEU A 304 8.63 18.60 1.38
N PRO A 305 9.20 17.93 0.36
CA PRO A 305 10.14 18.59 -0.55
C PRO A 305 9.53 19.85 -1.17
N LYS A 306 10.34 20.87 -1.38
CA LYS A 306 9.90 22.12 -2.06
C LYS A 306 9.32 21.87 -3.46
N ALA A 307 9.73 20.80 -4.12
CA ALA A 307 9.21 20.39 -5.41
C ALA A 307 7.75 19.88 -5.36
N PHE A 308 7.23 19.56 -4.16
CA PHE A 308 5.83 19.18 -3.97
C PHE A 308 4.97 20.43 -3.79
N ASP A 309 4.76 21.12 -4.92
CA ASP A 309 3.90 22.30 -5.00
C ASP A 309 2.41 21.97 -4.76
N LEU A 310 1.56 22.98 -4.80
CA LEU A 310 0.10 22.82 -4.64
C LEU A 310 -0.49 21.82 -5.62
N ALA A 311 0.06 21.73 -6.84
CA ALA A 311 -0.43 20.80 -7.84
C ALA A 311 -0.13 19.33 -7.48
N VAL A 312 1.01 19.02 -6.84
CA VAL A 312 1.28 17.69 -6.27
C VAL A 312 0.39 17.43 -5.07
N GLN A 313 0.28 18.41 -4.16
CA GLN A 313 -0.52 18.29 -2.93
C GLN A 313 -2.00 18.03 -3.23
N ASP A 314 -2.57 18.69 -4.22
CA ASP A 314 -3.95 18.49 -4.64
C ASP A 314 -4.23 17.08 -5.20
N ARG A 315 -3.19 16.32 -5.49
CA ARG A 315 -3.29 14.92 -5.94
C ARG A 315 -3.22 13.90 -4.81
N PHE A 316 -3.02 14.32 -3.57
CA PHE A 316 -3.18 13.44 -2.42
C PHE A 316 -4.67 13.22 -2.13
N PHE A 317 -5.11 11.98 -2.23
CA PHE A 317 -6.51 11.62 -2.02
C PHE A 317 -6.87 11.56 -0.55
N LEU A 318 -5.95 11.05 0.27
CA LEU A 318 -6.12 10.91 1.70
C LEU A 318 -4.86 11.41 2.43
N PHE A 319 -5.04 12.28 3.42
CA PHE A 319 -4.02 12.62 4.39
C PHE A 319 -4.35 11.95 5.74
N LEU A 320 -3.62 10.88 6.03
CA LEU A 320 -3.73 10.16 7.30
C LEU A 320 -2.98 10.92 8.40
N PRO A 321 -3.66 11.23 9.53
CA PRO A 321 -3.04 11.89 10.67
C PRO A 321 -2.20 10.91 11.49
N GLY A 322 -0.94 10.68 11.08
CA GLY A 322 -0.03 9.76 11.78
C GLY A 322 0.26 10.15 13.24
N TRP A 323 -0.05 11.39 13.63
CA TRP A 323 0.01 11.85 15.02
C TRP A 323 -1.13 11.32 15.90
N GLU A 324 -2.19 10.77 15.32
CA GLU A 324 -3.25 10.07 16.03
C GLU A 324 -2.92 8.58 16.25
N ILE A 325 -1.79 8.10 15.74
CA ILE A 325 -1.36 6.72 15.88
C ILE A 325 -0.29 6.65 16.98
N PRO A 326 -0.49 5.86 18.03
CA PRO A 326 0.49 5.69 19.09
C PRO A 326 1.77 5.01 18.58
N LYS A 327 2.87 5.19 19.32
CA LYS A 327 4.09 4.42 19.08
C LYS A 327 3.81 2.95 19.31
N MET A 328 4.26 2.12 18.36
CA MET A 328 4.10 0.68 18.44
C MET A 328 5.05 0.08 19.47
N ASP A 329 4.50 -0.73 20.36
CA ASP A 329 5.24 -1.60 21.27
C ASP A 329 4.67 -3.02 21.21
N ASN A 330 5.22 -3.95 21.99
CA ASN A 330 4.81 -5.36 21.98
C ASN A 330 3.33 -5.59 22.33
N LYS A 331 2.64 -4.62 22.95
CA LYS A 331 1.22 -4.73 23.30
C LYS A 331 0.32 -4.60 22.07
N PHE A 332 0.80 -3.88 21.03
CA PHE A 332 0.06 -3.68 19.78
C PHE A 332 0.16 -4.85 18.82
N PHE A 333 1.05 -5.82 19.05
CA PHE A 333 1.18 -6.97 18.17
C PHE A 333 0.13 -8.04 18.46
N ALA A 334 -0.38 -8.64 17.38
CA ALA A 334 -1.39 -9.67 17.45
C ALA A 334 -0.90 -10.87 18.30
N LYS A 335 -1.79 -11.36 19.18
CA LYS A 335 -1.59 -12.55 19.98
C LYS A 335 -2.49 -13.70 19.54
N ASN A 336 -3.54 -13.39 18.80
CA ASN A 336 -4.56 -14.32 18.33
C ASN A 336 -4.45 -14.50 16.82
N TYR A 337 -5.19 -15.46 16.28
CA TYR A 337 -5.16 -15.84 14.88
C TYR A 337 -5.80 -14.77 13.99
N GLY A 338 -5.20 -14.59 12.82
CA GLY A 338 -5.72 -13.89 11.66
C GLY A 338 -5.61 -14.80 10.43
N LEU A 339 -5.89 -14.26 9.25
CA LEU A 339 -5.61 -14.93 7.99
C LEU A 339 -4.10 -14.97 7.75
N ILE A 340 -3.64 -15.96 7.01
CA ILE A 340 -2.24 -16.00 6.55
C ILE A 340 -1.99 -14.75 5.70
N THR A 341 -0.89 -14.05 5.96
CA THR A 341 -0.55 -12.77 5.31
C THR A 341 -0.53 -12.89 3.80
N ASP A 342 0.04 -13.97 3.25
CA ASP A 342 0.06 -14.22 1.81
C ASP A 342 -1.34 -14.37 1.22
N TYR A 343 -2.26 -15.08 1.92
CA TYR A 343 -3.64 -15.23 1.48
C TYR A 343 -4.36 -13.89 1.42
N MET A 344 -4.16 -13.04 2.43
CA MET A 344 -4.71 -11.70 2.44
C MET A 344 -4.11 -10.80 1.36
N ALA A 345 -2.80 -10.90 1.13
CA ALA A 345 -2.13 -10.15 0.07
C ALA A 345 -2.68 -10.53 -1.33
N GLU A 346 -3.00 -11.81 -1.55
CA GLU A 346 -3.66 -12.27 -2.79
C GLU A 346 -5.09 -11.72 -2.92
N ALA A 347 -5.87 -11.72 -1.83
CA ALA A 347 -7.19 -11.12 -1.83
C ALA A 347 -7.13 -9.62 -2.18
N PHE A 348 -6.17 -8.91 -1.62
CA PHE A 348 -5.96 -7.49 -1.88
C PHE A 348 -5.52 -7.23 -3.33
N HIS A 349 -4.59 -8.02 -3.84
CA HIS A 349 -4.16 -7.94 -5.24
C HIS A 349 -5.32 -8.22 -6.21
N TYR A 350 -6.15 -9.21 -5.90
CA TYR A 350 -7.37 -9.46 -6.67
C TYR A 350 -8.29 -8.24 -6.69
N MET A 351 -8.59 -7.66 -5.51
CA MET A 351 -9.44 -6.48 -5.41
C MET A 351 -8.79 -5.23 -6.03
N PHE A 352 -7.47 -5.14 -6.06
CA PHE A 352 -6.74 -4.07 -6.75
C PHE A 352 -6.99 -4.09 -8.25
N LYS A 353 -7.05 -5.28 -8.85
CA LYS A 353 -7.33 -5.46 -10.29
C LYS A 353 -8.81 -5.31 -10.65
N HIS A 354 -9.72 -5.56 -9.70
CA HIS A 354 -11.18 -5.60 -9.92
C HIS A 354 -11.87 -4.44 -9.19
N ASN A 355 -12.01 -3.29 -9.88
CA ASN A 355 -12.51 -2.06 -9.27
C ASN A 355 -13.99 -1.77 -9.51
N ASN A 356 -14.57 -2.24 -10.61
CA ASN A 356 -15.80 -1.70 -11.16
C ASN A 356 -17.02 -1.89 -10.23
N GLU A 357 -17.20 -3.07 -9.66
CA GLU A 357 -18.36 -3.38 -8.82
C GLU A 357 -18.47 -2.47 -7.59
N TYR A 358 -17.36 -2.26 -6.90
CA TYR A 358 -17.31 -1.38 -5.71
C TYR A 358 -17.53 0.08 -6.07
N PHE A 359 -16.98 0.50 -7.21
CA PHE A 359 -17.14 1.86 -7.68
C PHE A 359 -18.59 2.17 -8.04
N ASP A 360 -19.32 1.20 -8.57
CA ASP A 360 -20.76 1.32 -8.88
C ASP A 360 -21.60 1.46 -7.60
N VAL A 361 -21.28 0.71 -6.54
CA VAL A 361 -21.91 0.88 -5.21
C VAL A 361 -21.71 2.30 -4.69
N VAL A 362 -20.48 2.79 -4.74
CA VAL A 362 -20.14 4.15 -4.28
C VAL A 362 -20.87 5.20 -5.11
N ASN A 363 -20.87 5.09 -6.45
CA ASN A 363 -21.55 6.05 -7.31
C ASN A 363 -23.08 6.10 -7.08
N ARG A 364 -23.69 4.96 -6.77
CA ARG A 364 -25.13 4.87 -6.51
C ARG A 364 -25.52 5.50 -5.18
N ARG A 365 -24.71 5.29 -4.12
CA ARG A 365 -25.06 5.67 -2.75
C ARG A 365 -24.49 7.03 -2.32
N LEU A 366 -23.30 7.40 -2.80
CA LEU A 366 -22.61 8.61 -2.36
C LEU A 366 -23.17 9.85 -3.04
N LYS A 367 -23.80 10.71 -2.24
CA LYS A 367 -24.25 12.03 -2.67
C LYS A 367 -23.40 13.10 -1.97
N LEU A 368 -22.52 13.71 -2.70
CA LEU A 368 -21.60 14.74 -2.19
C LEU A 368 -22.27 16.12 -2.26
N GLY A 369 -21.85 17.02 -1.35
CA GLY A 369 -22.27 18.41 -1.37
C GLY A 369 -21.81 19.15 -2.64
N SER A 370 -22.54 20.18 -3.02
CA SER A 370 -22.34 20.92 -4.29
C SER A 370 -20.97 21.59 -4.44
N SER A 371 -20.28 21.81 -3.34
CA SER A 371 -18.93 22.38 -3.32
C SER A 371 -17.81 21.37 -3.63
N ILE A 372 -18.14 20.06 -3.63
CA ILE A 372 -17.19 18.99 -3.94
C ILE A 372 -17.23 18.70 -5.43
N GLN A 373 -16.14 18.95 -6.12
CA GLN A 373 -16.03 18.74 -7.56
C GLN A 373 -14.64 18.22 -7.97
N GLY A 374 -14.55 17.65 -9.16
CA GLY A 374 -13.29 17.27 -9.79
C GLY A 374 -12.44 16.34 -8.94
N ARG A 375 -11.26 16.80 -8.51
CA ARG A 375 -10.29 15.98 -7.77
C ARG A 375 -10.76 15.59 -6.38
N ASP A 376 -11.55 16.45 -5.72
CA ASP A 376 -12.06 16.16 -4.38
C ASP A 376 -13.07 15.01 -4.44
N GLU A 377 -13.95 15.00 -5.44
CA GLU A 377 -14.87 13.90 -5.70
C GLU A 377 -14.14 12.59 -5.99
N ILE A 378 -13.13 12.61 -6.87
CA ILE A 378 -12.32 11.44 -7.21
C ILE A 378 -11.61 10.90 -5.96
N ALA A 379 -11.01 11.78 -5.17
CA ALA A 379 -10.28 11.43 -3.95
C ALA A 379 -11.17 10.75 -2.92
N ILE A 380 -12.35 11.33 -2.66
CA ILE A 380 -13.32 10.80 -1.72
C ILE A 380 -13.85 9.45 -2.22
N LYS A 381 -14.29 9.36 -3.48
CA LYS A 381 -14.80 8.11 -4.07
C LYS A 381 -13.78 6.99 -4.02
N LYS A 382 -12.52 7.24 -4.37
CA LYS A 382 -11.45 6.24 -4.30
C LYS A 382 -11.15 5.81 -2.87
N THR A 383 -11.18 6.72 -1.91
CA THR A 383 -10.96 6.39 -0.50
C THR A 383 -12.09 5.54 0.05
N VAL A 384 -13.36 5.91 -0.24
CA VAL A 384 -14.53 5.12 0.14
C VAL A 384 -14.47 3.73 -0.49
N THR A 385 -14.18 3.65 -1.79
CA THR A 385 -14.06 2.38 -2.51
C THR A 385 -12.98 1.48 -1.88
N GLY A 386 -11.82 2.04 -1.55
CA GLY A 386 -10.73 1.29 -0.93
C GLY A 386 -11.10 0.74 0.45
N LEU A 387 -11.76 1.54 1.28
CA LEU A 387 -12.24 1.09 2.59
C LEU A 387 -13.37 0.04 2.46
N LEU A 388 -14.28 0.20 1.50
CA LEU A 388 -15.31 -0.80 1.23
C LEU A 388 -14.71 -2.15 0.85
N LYS A 389 -13.72 -2.18 -0.03
CA LYS A 389 -13.02 -3.40 -0.42
C LYS A 389 -12.41 -4.15 0.77
N ILE A 390 -11.88 -3.39 1.75
CA ILE A 390 -11.25 -3.96 2.94
C ILE A 390 -12.31 -4.45 3.93
N ILE A 391 -13.35 -3.64 4.19
CA ILE A 391 -14.31 -3.87 5.26
C ILE A 391 -15.51 -4.71 4.80
N HIS A 392 -15.98 -4.47 3.58
CA HIS A 392 -17.15 -5.12 2.98
C HIS A 392 -16.84 -5.74 1.61
N PRO A 393 -15.90 -6.70 1.53
CA PRO A 393 -15.46 -7.26 0.24
C PRO A 393 -16.52 -8.06 -0.49
N SER A 394 -17.54 -8.59 0.18
CA SER A 394 -18.60 -9.43 -0.40
C SER A 394 -19.96 -8.80 -0.41
N GLY A 395 -20.17 -7.69 0.28
CA GLY A 395 -21.51 -7.13 0.49
C GLY A 395 -21.57 -5.63 0.56
N GLU A 396 -22.81 -5.14 0.65
CA GLU A 396 -23.08 -3.73 0.83
C GLU A 396 -23.10 -3.39 2.34
N PRO A 397 -22.48 -2.28 2.77
CA PRO A 397 -22.57 -1.81 4.15
C PRO A 397 -23.99 -1.35 4.47
N THR A 398 -24.34 -1.34 5.76
CA THR A 398 -25.50 -0.59 6.25
C THR A 398 -25.32 0.91 5.99
N GLU A 399 -26.39 1.70 6.11
CA GLU A 399 -26.31 3.15 5.94
C GLU A 399 -25.33 3.79 6.94
N SER A 400 -25.39 3.37 8.22
CA SER A 400 -24.51 3.89 9.26
C SER A 400 -23.04 3.61 8.94
N GLU A 401 -22.72 2.37 8.57
CA GLU A 401 -21.36 1.96 8.21
C GLU A 401 -20.85 2.70 6.98
N PHE A 402 -21.71 2.88 5.97
CA PHE A 402 -21.35 3.66 4.79
C PHE A 402 -21.06 5.12 5.14
N ASN A 403 -21.92 5.76 5.95
CA ASN A 403 -21.75 7.13 6.39
C ASN A 403 -20.49 7.34 7.23
N GLU A 404 -20.11 6.37 8.06
CA GLU A 404 -18.83 6.37 8.82
C GLU A 404 -17.62 6.38 7.87
N ILE A 405 -17.62 5.50 6.86
CA ILE A 405 -16.57 5.42 5.84
C ILE A 405 -16.49 6.72 5.02
N VAL A 406 -17.63 7.24 4.60
CA VAL A 406 -17.72 8.51 3.85
C VAL A 406 -17.19 9.67 4.67
N SER A 407 -17.61 9.78 5.94
CA SER A 407 -17.13 10.83 6.84
C SER A 407 -15.62 10.79 7.01
N TYR A 408 -15.07 9.59 7.18
CA TYR A 408 -13.62 9.39 7.31
C TYR A 408 -12.86 9.79 6.03
N ALA A 409 -13.38 9.39 4.86
CA ALA A 409 -12.79 9.74 3.57
C ALA A 409 -12.79 11.25 3.31
N ILE A 410 -13.90 11.91 3.62
CA ILE A 410 -14.03 13.37 3.49
C ILE A 410 -13.08 14.09 4.46
N GLU A 411 -12.97 13.62 5.71
CA GLU A 411 -12.01 14.17 6.69
C GLU A 411 -10.58 14.15 6.16
N GLY A 412 -10.15 13.01 5.63
CA GLY A 412 -8.79 12.87 5.09
C GLY A 412 -8.52 13.77 3.88
N ARG A 413 -9.51 13.94 2.99
CA ARG A 413 -9.40 14.88 1.86
C ARG A 413 -9.47 16.33 2.32
N ARG A 414 -10.34 16.66 3.29
CA ARG A 414 -10.42 17.99 3.87
C ARG A 414 -9.10 18.43 4.46
N ARG A 415 -8.40 17.53 5.15
CA ARG A 415 -7.06 17.82 5.72
C ARG A 415 -6.07 18.26 4.65
N VAL A 416 -6.08 17.65 3.46
CA VAL A 416 -5.29 18.13 2.30
C VAL A 416 -5.69 19.55 1.91
N LYS A 417 -6.97 19.79 1.71
CA LYS A 417 -7.49 21.11 1.24
C LYS A 417 -7.20 22.22 2.24
N GLU A 418 -7.32 21.97 3.54
CA GLU A 418 -7.00 22.95 4.57
C GLU A 418 -5.53 23.37 4.55
N GLN A 419 -4.59 22.45 4.27
CA GLN A 419 -3.18 22.82 4.13
C GLN A 419 -2.91 23.62 2.86
N MET A 420 -3.59 23.28 1.77
CA MET A 420 -3.51 24.05 0.51
C MET A 420 -4.07 25.46 0.69
N ASN A 421 -5.22 25.59 1.36
CA ASN A 421 -5.82 26.90 1.68
C ASN A 421 -4.88 27.78 2.52
N LYS A 422 -4.18 27.21 3.49
CA LYS A 422 -3.17 27.95 4.27
C LYS A 422 -2.06 28.55 3.40
N ARG A 423 -1.64 27.83 2.34
CA ARG A 423 -0.60 28.31 1.42
C ARG A 423 -1.08 29.36 0.44
N LYS A 424 -2.37 29.31 0.06
CA LYS A 424 -3.01 30.24 -0.88
C LYS A 424 -4.45 30.55 -0.45
N PRO A 425 -4.68 31.37 0.56
CA PRO A 425 -6.01 31.63 1.12
C PRO A 425 -6.92 32.41 0.17
N ASP A 426 -6.36 33.14 -0.80
CA ASP A 426 -7.10 34.03 -1.70
C ASP A 426 -7.40 33.40 -3.06
N ASP A 427 -7.12 32.12 -3.24
CA ASP A 427 -7.33 31.37 -4.48
C ASP A 427 -8.57 30.44 -4.41
N GLU A 428 -8.74 29.59 -5.40
CA GLU A 428 -9.79 28.55 -5.50
C GLU A 428 -9.92 27.66 -4.25
N PHE A 429 -8.89 27.64 -3.39
CA PHE A 429 -8.86 26.87 -2.14
C PHE A 429 -9.48 27.61 -0.94
N ALA A 430 -9.96 28.82 -1.10
CA ALA A 430 -10.45 29.66 -0.01
C ALA A 430 -11.72 29.12 0.65
N ALA A 431 -12.59 28.44 -0.10
CA ALA A 431 -13.85 27.91 0.41
C ALA A 431 -13.75 26.39 0.58
N ILE A 432 -13.62 25.93 1.83
CA ILE A 432 -13.61 24.52 2.16
C ILE A 432 -14.92 24.15 2.82
N ASN A 433 -15.87 23.64 2.04
CA ASN A 433 -17.12 23.09 2.55
C ASN A 433 -17.31 21.68 1.99
N LEU A 434 -16.68 20.69 2.64
CA LEU A 434 -16.80 19.31 2.26
C LEU A 434 -17.91 18.62 3.07
N SER A 435 -18.98 18.24 2.39
CA SER A 435 -20.17 17.63 2.97
C SER A 435 -20.70 16.49 2.12
N PHE A 436 -21.59 15.70 2.68
CA PHE A 436 -22.35 14.68 1.96
C PHE A 436 -23.80 14.62 2.49
N PHE A 437 -24.69 14.04 1.70
CA PHE A 437 -26.07 13.84 2.07
C PHE A 437 -26.30 12.39 2.51
N LYS A 438 -26.91 12.20 3.68
CA LYS A 438 -27.42 10.91 4.13
C LYS A 438 -28.63 10.48 3.33
N GLU A 439 -29.07 9.23 3.46
CA GLU A 439 -30.25 8.71 2.76
C GLU A 439 -31.53 9.47 3.12
N ASP A 440 -31.63 10.00 4.35
CA ASP A 440 -32.73 10.85 4.81
C ASP A 440 -32.71 12.29 4.23
N GLY A 441 -31.72 12.61 3.40
CA GLY A 441 -31.54 13.93 2.81
C GLY A 441 -30.83 14.95 3.71
N THR A 442 -30.43 14.56 4.92
CA THR A 442 -29.68 15.45 5.83
C THR A 442 -28.26 15.67 5.34
N GLU A 443 -27.86 16.94 5.18
CA GLU A 443 -26.50 17.30 4.83
C GLU A 443 -25.58 17.25 6.07
N GLN A 444 -24.48 16.52 5.98
CA GLN A 444 -23.46 16.45 7.01
C GLN A 444 -22.16 17.09 6.53
N ILE A 445 -21.74 18.18 7.18
CA ILE A 445 -20.42 18.79 6.96
C ILE A 445 -19.40 18.03 7.81
N VAL A 446 -18.25 17.69 7.19
CA VAL A 446 -17.18 16.95 7.85
C VAL A 446 -16.00 17.86 8.14
N TYR A 447 -15.51 17.84 9.37
CA TYR A 447 -14.38 18.64 9.85
C TYR A 447 -13.21 17.76 10.28
N CYS A 448 -11.98 18.29 10.22
CA CYS A 448 -10.81 17.65 10.83
C CYS A 448 -10.78 17.93 12.33
N PRO A 449 -10.50 16.94 13.20
CA PRO A 449 -10.46 17.14 14.65
C PRO A 449 -9.46 18.22 15.10
N GLU A 450 -8.29 18.24 14.48
CA GLU A 450 -7.24 19.22 14.76
C GLU A 450 -7.67 20.66 14.43
N SER A 451 -8.46 20.84 13.36
CA SER A 451 -8.93 22.16 12.93
C SER A 451 -10.14 22.64 13.74
N LYS A 452 -10.99 21.72 14.21
CA LYS A 452 -12.12 22.03 15.08
C LYS A 452 -11.69 22.75 16.38
N SER A 453 -10.52 22.39 16.91
CA SER A 453 -9.99 22.99 18.13
C SER A 453 -9.47 24.42 17.92
N SER A 454 -9.21 24.82 16.69
CA SER A 454 -8.63 26.12 16.33
C SER A 454 -9.65 27.18 15.96
N LYS A 455 -10.94 27.05 16.21
CA LYS A 455 -12.02 27.93 15.79
C LYS A 455 -11.99 28.42 14.32
N ALA A 456 -10.83 28.31 13.65
CA ALA A 456 -10.61 28.69 12.26
C ALA A 456 -11.32 27.76 11.26
N SER A 457 -11.83 26.61 11.72
CA SER A 457 -12.41 25.58 10.85
C SER A 457 -13.84 25.87 10.39
N GLN A 458 -14.54 26.79 11.02
CA GLN A 458 -15.97 27.04 10.71
C GLN A 458 -16.17 28.09 9.64
N ASN A 459 -15.29 29.06 9.53
CA ASN A 459 -15.25 30.05 8.44
C ASN A 459 -13.94 30.86 8.54
N PRO A 460 -12.82 30.43 7.92
CA PRO A 460 -11.54 31.11 8.11
C PRO A 460 -11.58 32.61 7.83
N ARG A 461 -12.41 33.07 6.91
CA ARG A 461 -12.54 34.48 6.57
C ARG A 461 -13.34 35.30 7.56
N LYS A 462 -14.31 34.72 8.26
CA LYS A 462 -15.13 35.48 9.22
C LYS A 462 -14.44 35.70 10.55
N GLU A 463 -13.59 34.77 10.98
CA GLU A 463 -12.88 34.87 12.26
C GLU A 463 -11.58 35.65 12.18
N GLU A 464 -10.87 35.63 11.03
CA GLU A 464 -9.72 36.50 10.78
C GLU A 464 -10.09 37.99 10.79
N LEU A 465 -11.29 38.32 10.30
CA LEU A 465 -11.80 39.70 10.33
C LEU A 465 -12.24 40.19 11.73
N THR A 466 -12.45 39.29 12.69
CA THR A 466 -12.84 39.63 14.07
C THR A 466 -11.64 39.64 15.04
N LEU A 467 -10.45 39.20 14.61
CA LEU A 467 -9.24 39.21 15.44
C LEU A 467 -8.26 40.34 15.11
N ILE A 468 -8.62 41.26 14.21
CA ILE A 468 -7.87 42.49 13.97
C ILE A 468 -8.48 43.57 14.87
N PRO A 469 -7.75 44.10 15.86
CA PRO A 469 -8.26 45.16 16.75
C PRO A 469 -8.51 46.47 16.04
#